data_dc7f13d8d75b09a086ebac7c93e85f4f
#
_entry.id   dc7f13d8d75b09a086ebac7c93e85f4f
#
_cell.length_a   1.000
_cell.length_b   1.000
_cell.length_c   1.000
_cell.angle_alpha   90.00
_cell.angle_beta   90.00
_cell.angle_gamma   90.00
#
_symmetry.space_group_name_H-M   'P 1'
#
loop_
_entity.id
_entity.type
_entity.pdbx_description
1 polymer ?
#
loop_
_entity_poly.entity_id
_entity_poly.type
_entity_poly.pdbx_seq_one_letter_code
_entity_poly.pdbx_strand_id
1 'polypeptide(L)'
;MGRHVTSSPRLAIIGTSDIAMFHVDAAREAGFSVDHVAARPQSSTVDDFARRHSISNAWADPQELITKSGEWDALIIASTTESVLGLLQLAVTSGKPVLVEKPVAVHSSALHGLDLSNPSVLVAYNRRFYASVAAAREFLGAGRPALVHCEIPESVRRADEGRLVTAPVRLNSVHVFDLLNHLLGGLMITDSRLIEPGRPDNGGYMTCTSKRGDLCSISTNWNAPANFSLTIDRDGERFELRPLEIATVYRGMEVIEPSQEIPIRRYVPQAVKKIVPPDHEVKFKPGFVDQARALRGLLEGTRSPIAASLTDARVALEFAERMLGLMN
;
A
#
# COMPACT_ATOMS: atom_id res chain seq x y z
N MET A 1 -38.38 7.40 -21.33
CA MET A 1 -36.97 7.09 -20.94
C MET A 1 -36.94 6.85 -19.45
N GLY A 2 -37.06 5.58 -19.02
CA GLY A 2 -37.01 5.18 -17.62
C GLY A 2 -35.59 5.36 -17.09
N ARG A 3 -35.40 6.10 -15.99
CA ARG A 3 -34.19 6.06 -15.20
C ARG A 3 -34.09 4.65 -14.63
N HIS A 4 -33.18 3.82 -15.17
CA HIS A 4 -32.71 2.65 -14.47
C HIS A 4 -32.02 3.16 -13.19
N VAL A 5 -32.71 3.05 -12.04
CA VAL A 5 -32.05 3.10 -10.74
C VAL A 5 -31.25 1.81 -10.67
N THR A 6 -29.99 1.86 -11.09
CA THR A 6 -29.08 0.76 -10.85
C THR A 6 -28.87 0.70 -9.35
N SER A 7 -29.31 -0.39 -8.73
CA SER A 7 -29.03 -0.67 -7.31
C SER A 7 -27.51 -0.58 -7.06
N SER A 8 -27.10 -0.07 -5.91
CA SER A 8 -25.69 -0.06 -5.50
C SER A 8 -25.11 -1.48 -5.59
N PRO A 9 -23.94 -1.67 -6.18
CA PRO A 9 -23.33 -3.00 -6.25
C PRO A 9 -23.07 -3.55 -4.84
N ARG A 10 -23.35 -4.85 -4.67
CA ARG A 10 -23.24 -5.55 -3.39
C ARG A 10 -21.81 -5.96 -3.12
N LEU A 11 -21.29 -5.58 -1.97
CA LEU A 11 -19.95 -5.91 -1.54
C LEU A 11 -19.98 -6.93 -0.40
N ALA A 12 -19.13 -7.94 -0.52
CA ALA A 12 -18.81 -8.86 0.55
C ALA A 12 -17.41 -8.54 1.12
N ILE A 13 -17.25 -8.70 2.44
CA ILE A 13 -15.96 -8.50 3.13
C ILE A 13 -15.61 -9.75 3.93
N ILE A 14 -14.38 -10.23 3.78
CA ILE A 14 -13.83 -11.30 4.59
C ILE A 14 -12.84 -10.70 5.58
N GLY A 15 -13.15 -10.81 6.86
CA GLY A 15 -12.37 -10.27 7.97
C GLY A 15 -13.18 -9.31 8.84
N THR A 16 -12.82 -9.26 10.12
CA THR A 16 -13.50 -8.43 11.15
C THR A 16 -12.50 -7.64 12.00
N SER A 17 -11.32 -7.41 11.48
CA SER A 17 -10.27 -6.60 12.11
C SER A 17 -10.50 -5.09 11.88
N ASP A 18 -9.70 -4.25 12.54
CA ASP A 18 -9.74 -2.79 12.34
C ASP A 18 -9.57 -2.40 10.87
N ILE A 19 -8.76 -3.16 10.10
CA ILE A 19 -8.58 -2.87 8.68
C ILE A 19 -9.87 -3.13 7.88
N ALA A 20 -10.64 -4.14 8.24
CA ALA A 20 -11.93 -4.44 7.62
C ALA A 20 -12.95 -3.30 7.88
N MET A 21 -12.92 -2.68 9.06
CA MET A 21 -13.75 -1.53 9.39
C MET A 21 -13.48 -0.35 8.43
N PHE A 22 -12.20 -0.02 8.18
CA PHE A 22 -11.85 1.04 7.23
C PHE A 22 -12.30 0.72 5.80
N HIS A 23 -12.29 -0.55 5.41
CA HIS A 23 -12.84 -0.97 4.11
C HIS A 23 -14.36 -0.80 4.03
N VAL A 24 -15.11 -1.11 5.10
CA VAL A 24 -16.57 -0.87 5.15
C VAL A 24 -16.89 0.59 4.88
N ASP A 25 -16.25 1.50 5.61
CA ASP A 25 -16.51 2.92 5.51
C ASP A 25 -16.14 3.47 4.12
N ALA A 26 -14.98 3.10 3.62
CA ALA A 26 -14.49 3.50 2.30
C ALA A 26 -15.34 2.94 1.15
N ALA A 27 -15.80 1.70 1.27
CA ALA A 27 -16.64 1.07 0.26
C ALA A 27 -18.02 1.74 0.17
N ARG A 28 -18.63 2.09 1.30
CA ARG A 28 -19.88 2.85 1.33
C ARG A 28 -19.73 4.23 0.71
N GLU A 29 -18.65 4.94 1.02
CA GLU A 29 -18.33 6.22 0.39
C GLU A 29 -18.10 6.08 -1.13
N ALA A 30 -17.54 4.95 -1.58
CA ALA A 30 -17.43 4.63 -2.99
C ALA A 30 -18.73 4.17 -3.65
N GLY A 31 -19.83 4.07 -2.91
CA GLY A 31 -21.16 3.75 -3.43
C GLY A 31 -21.49 2.26 -3.51
N PHE A 32 -20.80 1.41 -2.75
CA PHE A 32 -21.19 0.02 -2.55
C PHE A 32 -22.26 -0.12 -1.46
N SER A 33 -23.13 -1.13 -1.59
CA SER A 33 -23.88 -1.70 -0.48
C SER A 33 -23.02 -2.79 0.16
N VAL A 34 -22.68 -2.64 1.45
CA VAL A 34 -21.89 -3.66 2.17
C VAL A 34 -22.86 -4.56 2.90
N ASP A 35 -23.22 -5.68 2.27
CA ASP A 35 -24.33 -6.54 2.69
C ASP A 35 -23.87 -7.83 3.36
N HIS A 36 -22.61 -8.23 3.17
CA HIS A 36 -22.07 -9.50 3.66
C HIS A 36 -20.73 -9.32 4.35
N VAL A 37 -20.56 -9.97 5.50
CA VAL A 37 -19.26 -10.12 6.16
C VAL A 37 -19.05 -11.58 6.56
N ALA A 38 -17.82 -12.08 6.40
CA ALA A 38 -17.43 -13.40 6.88
C ALA A 38 -16.18 -13.31 7.76
N ALA A 39 -16.08 -14.21 8.71
CA ALA A 39 -14.87 -14.43 9.48
C ALA A 39 -14.54 -15.94 9.51
N ARG A 40 -13.31 -16.26 9.94
CA ARG A 40 -12.90 -17.67 10.09
C ARG A 40 -13.91 -18.45 10.96
N PRO A 41 -14.06 -19.77 10.72
CA PRO A 41 -14.89 -20.62 11.56
C PRO A 41 -14.56 -20.42 13.05
N GLN A 42 -15.58 -20.43 13.90
CA GLN A 42 -15.47 -20.22 15.35
C GLN A 42 -15.03 -18.80 15.77
N SER A 43 -15.04 -17.82 14.89
CA SER A 43 -14.84 -16.42 15.27
C SER A 43 -16.04 -15.91 16.05
N SER A 44 -15.81 -15.43 17.27
CA SER A 44 -16.86 -14.78 18.08
C SER A 44 -17.14 -13.33 17.65
N THR A 45 -16.42 -12.79 16.64
CA THR A 45 -16.46 -11.36 16.30
C THR A 45 -17.36 -11.04 15.11
N VAL A 46 -17.77 -12.01 14.30
CA VAL A 46 -18.47 -11.75 13.03
C VAL A 46 -19.84 -11.11 13.25
N ASP A 47 -20.65 -11.62 14.19
CA ASP A 47 -21.99 -11.09 14.49
C ASP A 47 -21.91 -9.67 15.11
N ASP A 48 -20.93 -9.47 16.01
CA ASP A 48 -20.69 -8.17 16.63
C ASP A 48 -20.21 -7.13 15.60
N PHE A 49 -19.37 -7.54 14.67
CA PHE A 49 -18.91 -6.68 13.58
C PHE A 49 -20.08 -6.33 12.64
N ALA A 50 -20.86 -7.32 12.22
CA ALA A 50 -22.03 -7.14 11.36
C ALA A 50 -23.02 -6.15 11.99
N ARG A 51 -23.35 -6.33 13.27
CA ARG A 51 -24.27 -5.47 14.01
C ARG A 51 -23.73 -4.03 14.12
N ARG A 52 -22.44 -3.87 14.50
CA ARG A 52 -21.77 -2.56 14.63
C ARG A 52 -21.75 -1.78 13.34
N HIS A 53 -21.56 -2.47 12.23
CA HIS A 53 -21.45 -1.85 10.92
C HIS A 53 -22.73 -1.96 10.08
N SER A 54 -23.86 -2.38 10.67
CA SER A 54 -25.15 -2.51 9.97
C SER A 54 -25.02 -3.33 8.68
N ILE A 55 -24.37 -4.50 8.76
CA ILE A 55 -24.23 -5.49 7.69
C ILE A 55 -25.28 -6.57 7.89
N SER A 56 -26.08 -6.85 6.87
CA SER A 56 -27.28 -7.70 7.00
C SER A 56 -26.96 -9.18 7.18
N ASN A 57 -25.85 -9.66 6.59
CA ASN A 57 -25.53 -11.09 6.53
C ASN A 57 -24.15 -11.36 7.12
N ALA A 58 -24.11 -12.08 8.23
CA ALA A 58 -22.90 -12.56 8.86
C ALA A 58 -22.70 -14.05 8.51
N TRP A 59 -21.50 -14.41 8.06
CA TRP A 59 -21.15 -15.76 7.64
C TRP A 59 -20.07 -16.34 8.56
N ALA A 60 -20.30 -17.51 9.08
CA ALA A 60 -19.35 -18.19 9.96
C ALA A 60 -18.19 -18.89 9.20
N ASP A 61 -18.29 -18.98 7.87
CA ASP A 61 -17.27 -19.55 7.00
C ASP A 61 -17.06 -18.66 5.76
N PRO A 62 -15.86 -18.09 5.58
CA PRO A 62 -15.54 -17.29 4.40
C PRO A 62 -15.56 -18.10 3.09
N GLN A 63 -15.30 -19.39 3.12
CA GLN A 63 -15.37 -20.23 1.92
C GLN A 63 -16.81 -20.41 1.45
N GLU A 64 -17.75 -20.56 2.39
CA GLU A 64 -19.17 -20.59 2.05
C GLU A 64 -19.61 -19.30 1.39
N LEU A 65 -19.25 -18.13 1.94
CA LEU A 65 -19.57 -16.84 1.34
C LEU A 65 -18.99 -16.73 -0.08
N ILE A 66 -17.73 -17.12 -0.29
CA ILE A 66 -17.10 -17.05 -1.62
C ILE A 66 -17.86 -17.91 -2.63
N THR A 67 -18.25 -19.14 -2.25
CA THR A 67 -18.97 -20.07 -3.12
C THR A 67 -20.38 -19.59 -3.49
N LYS A 68 -20.99 -18.79 -2.62
CA LYS A 68 -22.29 -18.12 -2.86
C LYS A 68 -22.12 -16.84 -3.71
N SER A 69 -21.37 -16.94 -4.80
CA SER A 69 -21.03 -15.79 -5.64
C SER A 69 -22.23 -15.05 -6.25
N GLY A 70 -23.42 -15.65 -6.26
CA GLY A 70 -24.67 -14.94 -6.63
C GLY A 70 -25.11 -13.85 -5.66
N GLU A 71 -24.60 -13.86 -4.42
CA GLU A 71 -25.03 -12.94 -3.37
C GLU A 71 -24.25 -11.60 -3.37
N TRP A 72 -23.10 -11.53 -4.02
CA TRP A 72 -22.24 -10.35 -4.06
C TRP A 72 -21.72 -10.05 -5.46
N ASP A 73 -21.33 -8.82 -5.72
CA ASP A 73 -20.83 -8.35 -7.01
C ASP A 73 -19.31 -8.08 -6.98
N ALA A 74 -18.77 -7.72 -5.80
CA ALA A 74 -17.33 -7.60 -5.55
C ALA A 74 -16.98 -8.11 -4.14
N LEU A 75 -15.71 -8.45 -3.95
CA LEU A 75 -15.22 -9.01 -2.69
C LEU A 75 -13.98 -8.26 -2.19
N ILE A 76 -13.92 -8.01 -0.87
CA ILE A 76 -12.69 -7.58 -0.19
C ILE A 76 -12.22 -8.68 0.75
N ILE A 77 -10.95 -9.09 0.61
CA ILE A 77 -10.32 -10.08 1.50
C ILE A 77 -9.37 -9.34 2.44
N ALA A 78 -9.80 -9.11 3.68
CA ALA A 78 -9.06 -8.47 4.76
C ALA A 78 -8.77 -9.45 5.91
N SER A 79 -8.24 -10.61 5.55
CA SER A 79 -7.96 -11.73 6.46
C SER A 79 -6.50 -11.75 6.91
N THR A 80 -6.14 -12.72 7.76
CA THR A 80 -4.75 -12.88 8.21
C THR A 80 -3.83 -13.33 7.08
N THR A 81 -2.54 -13.03 7.18
CA THR A 81 -1.54 -13.40 6.16
C THR A 81 -1.50 -14.91 5.87
N GLU A 82 -1.82 -15.72 6.87
CA GLU A 82 -1.83 -17.18 6.76
C GLU A 82 -3.00 -17.72 5.91
N SER A 83 -4.13 -16.99 5.88
CA SER A 83 -5.35 -17.45 5.19
C SER A 83 -5.63 -16.70 3.88
N VAL A 84 -5.05 -15.50 3.70
CA VAL A 84 -5.39 -14.61 2.59
C VAL A 84 -5.15 -15.27 1.22
N LEU A 85 -4.05 -16.01 1.05
CA LEU A 85 -3.70 -16.62 -0.22
C LEU A 85 -4.70 -17.72 -0.62
N GLY A 86 -5.06 -18.61 0.30
CA GLY A 86 -6.04 -19.67 0.03
C GLY A 86 -7.43 -19.12 -0.27
N LEU A 87 -7.86 -18.07 0.43
CA LEU A 87 -9.12 -17.39 0.16
C LEU A 87 -9.11 -16.68 -1.20
N LEU A 88 -7.98 -16.07 -1.59
CA LEU A 88 -7.83 -15.46 -2.91
C LEU A 88 -7.90 -16.51 -4.01
N GLN A 89 -7.22 -17.66 -3.86
CA GLN A 89 -7.25 -18.76 -4.84
C GLN A 89 -8.68 -19.26 -5.08
N LEU A 90 -9.49 -19.32 -4.02
CA LEU A 90 -10.90 -19.69 -4.17
C LEU A 90 -11.70 -18.54 -4.80
N ALA A 91 -11.50 -17.29 -4.37
CA ALA A 91 -12.28 -16.14 -4.82
C ALA A 91 -12.12 -15.86 -6.32
N VAL A 92 -10.92 -16.04 -6.89
CA VAL A 92 -10.67 -15.79 -8.32
C VAL A 92 -11.47 -16.74 -9.24
N THR A 93 -11.89 -17.90 -8.73
CA THR A 93 -12.73 -18.83 -9.52
C THR A 93 -14.12 -18.26 -9.81
N SER A 94 -14.58 -17.28 -9.06
CA SER A 94 -15.86 -16.60 -9.29
C SER A 94 -15.85 -15.70 -10.55
N GLY A 95 -14.66 -15.30 -11.03
CA GLY A 95 -14.50 -14.34 -12.12
C GLY A 95 -14.88 -12.90 -11.75
N LYS A 96 -15.20 -12.63 -10.47
CA LYS A 96 -15.65 -11.32 -9.99
C LYS A 96 -14.49 -10.46 -9.47
N PRO A 97 -14.65 -9.13 -9.40
CA PRO A 97 -13.67 -8.23 -8.84
C PRO A 97 -13.33 -8.55 -7.37
N VAL A 98 -12.04 -8.64 -7.08
CA VAL A 98 -11.50 -8.90 -5.75
C VAL A 98 -10.46 -7.86 -5.39
N LEU A 99 -10.59 -7.24 -4.22
CA LEU A 99 -9.54 -6.48 -3.57
C LEU A 99 -8.98 -7.33 -2.43
N VAL A 100 -7.71 -7.63 -2.47
CA VAL A 100 -7.05 -8.44 -1.44
C VAL A 100 -6.06 -7.60 -0.64
N GLU A 101 -6.13 -7.73 0.70
CA GLU A 101 -5.18 -7.07 1.59
C GLU A 101 -3.75 -7.60 1.43
N LYS A 102 -2.83 -6.68 1.68
CA LYS A 102 -1.40 -6.99 1.73
C LYS A 102 -0.99 -7.55 3.13
N PRO A 103 0.08 -8.35 3.19
CA PRO A 103 0.72 -9.01 2.07
C PRO A 103 -0.14 -10.16 1.56
N VAL A 104 -0.18 -10.39 0.26
CA VAL A 104 -0.90 -11.52 -0.33
C VAL A 104 -0.27 -12.85 0.07
N ALA A 105 1.01 -12.83 0.35
CA ALA A 105 1.79 -13.95 0.88
C ALA A 105 2.98 -13.41 1.68
N VAL A 106 3.64 -14.28 2.46
CA VAL A 106 4.89 -13.92 3.18
C VAL A 106 6.10 -14.01 2.27
N HIS A 107 6.07 -14.89 1.27
CA HIS A 107 7.14 -15.13 0.31
C HIS A 107 6.64 -14.98 -1.13
N SER A 108 7.45 -14.39 -1.99
CA SER A 108 7.12 -14.17 -3.41
C SER A 108 6.88 -15.50 -4.14
N SER A 109 7.61 -16.55 -3.77
CA SER A 109 7.47 -17.91 -4.33
C SER A 109 6.07 -18.52 -4.10
N ALA A 110 5.36 -18.14 -3.06
CA ALA A 110 4.01 -18.63 -2.80
C ALA A 110 2.98 -18.16 -3.83
N LEU A 111 3.31 -17.12 -4.63
CA LEU A 111 2.44 -16.61 -5.68
C LEU A 111 2.59 -17.34 -7.01
N HIS A 112 3.51 -18.30 -7.16
CA HIS A 112 3.80 -19.00 -8.43
C HIS A 112 2.59 -19.78 -8.98
N GLY A 113 1.64 -20.16 -8.14
CA GLY A 113 0.42 -20.88 -8.56
C GLY A 113 -0.75 -19.99 -8.97
N LEU A 114 -0.58 -18.66 -8.95
CA LEU A 114 -1.61 -17.70 -9.32
C LEU A 114 -1.39 -17.14 -10.73
N ASP A 115 -2.49 -16.83 -11.42
CA ASP A 115 -2.43 -15.95 -12.60
C ASP A 115 -2.19 -14.51 -12.13
N LEU A 116 -0.93 -14.08 -12.16
CA LEU A 116 -0.52 -12.74 -11.72
C LEU A 116 -1.05 -11.64 -12.63
N SER A 117 -1.51 -11.97 -13.83
CA SER A 117 -2.08 -11.04 -14.81
C SER A 117 -3.60 -10.87 -14.68
N ASN A 118 -4.24 -11.60 -13.76
CA ASN A 118 -5.69 -11.57 -13.58
C ASN A 118 -6.21 -10.13 -13.41
N PRO A 119 -6.98 -9.59 -14.38
CA PRO A 119 -7.40 -8.20 -14.37
C PRO A 119 -8.46 -7.90 -13.30
N SER A 120 -9.12 -8.92 -12.78
CA SER A 120 -10.17 -8.77 -11.76
C SER A 120 -9.63 -8.67 -10.34
N VAL A 121 -8.32 -8.84 -10.13
CA VAL A 121 -7.69 -8.76 -8.81
C VAL A 121 -6.93 -7.45 -8.63
N LEU A 122 -7.22 -6.75 -7.53
CA LEU A 122 -6.48 -5.60 -7.03
C LEU A 122 -5.83 -5.96 -5.69
N VAL A 123 -4.61 -5.47 -5.46
CA VAL A 123 -3.93 -5.61 -4.17
C VAL A 123 -3.99 -4.30 -3.39
N ALA A 124 -4.23 -4.37 -2.09
CA ALA A 124 -4.51 -3.23 -1.24
C ALA A 124 -3.27 -2.39 -0.89
N TYR A 125 -2.53 -1.92 -1.91
CA TYR A 125 -1.47 -0.93 -1.75
C TYR A 125 -2.05 0.48 -1.80
N ASN A 126 -2.76 0.87 -0.73
CA ASN A 126 -3.50 2.12 -0.63
C ASN A 126 -2.63 3.38 -0.77
N ARG A 127 -1.33 3.32 -0.46
CA ARG A 127 -0.42 4.48 -0.58
C ARG A 127 -0.24 4.99 -2.00
N ARG A 128 -0.48 4.17 -3.02
CA ARG A 128 -0.50 4.60 -4.43
C ARG A 128 -1.55 5.68 -4.71
N PHE A 129 -2.61 5.74 -3.89
CA PHE A 129 -3.74 6.65 -4.03
C PHE A 129 -3.62 7.94 -3.22
N TYR A 130 -2.54 8.14 -2.46
CA TYR A 130 -2.33 9.37 -1.70
C TYR A 130 -2.17 10.57 -2.63
N ALA A 131 -2.77 11.70 -2.28
CA ALA A 131 -2.62 12.95 -3.04
C ALA A 131 -1.15 13.40 -3.12
N SER A 132 -0.37 13.18 -2.06
CA SER A 132 1.08 13.40 -2.02
C SER A 132 1.83 12.55 -3.06
N VAL A 133 1.41 11.29 -3.25
CA VAL A 133 1.98 10.36 -4.22
C VAL A 133 1.58 10.72 -5.65
N ALA A 134 0.34 11.16 -5.85
CA ALA A 134 -0.09 11.71 -7.15
C ALA A 134 0.78 12.91 -7.56
N ALA A 135 1.07 13.81 -6.62
CA ALA A 135 1.97 14.95 -6.85
C ALA A 135 3.42 14.51 -7.10
N ALA A 136 3.91 13.46 -6.43
CA ALA A 136 5.24 12.90 -6.70
C ALA A 136 5.34 12.32 -8.13
N ARG A 137 4.28 11.65 -8.61
CA ARG A 137 4.21 11.17 -9.99
C ARG A 137 4.21 12.31 -11.01
N GLU A 138 3.46 13.37 -10.73
CA GLU A 138 3.46 14.57 -11.55
C GLU A 138 4.86 15.22 -11.59
N PHE A 139 5.50 15.36 -10.42
CA PHE A 139 6.87 15.88 -10.31
C PHE A 139 7.88 15.05 -11.10
N LEU A 140 7.79 13.73 -11.02
CA LEU A 140 8.63 12.80 -11.79
C LEU A 140 8.32 12.88 -13.28
N GLY A 141 7.07 12.94 -13.72
CA GLY A 141 6.63 13.04 -15.11
C GLY A 141 7.50 12.28 -16.12
N ALA A 142 7.60 12.80 -17.34
CA ALA A 142 8.50 12.29 -18.39
C ALA A 142 9.89 12.94 -18.37
N GLY A 143 10.28 13.57 -17.26
CA GLY A 143 11.50 14.34 -17.13
C GLY A 143 12.80 13.53 -17.12
N ARG A 144 13.90 14.21 -16.83
CA ARG A 144 15.23 13.61 -16.69
C ARG A 144 15.26 12.61 -15.52
N PRO A 145 16.28 11.73 -15.46
CA PRO A 145 16.51 10.89 -14.29
C PRO A 145 16.59 11.71 -13.00
N ALA A 146 16.10 11.11 -11.92
CA ALA A 146 16.10 11.70 -10.58
C ALA A 146 17.02 10.92 -9.64
N LEU A 147 17.52 11.59 -8.60
CA LEU A 147 18.10 10.94 -7.44
C LEU A 147 16.99 10.76 -6.41
N VAL A 148 16.74 9.52 -5.99
CA VAL A 148 15.68 9.16 -5.06
C VAL A 148 16.29 8.57 -3.80
N HIS A 149 15.86 9.03 -2.66
CA HIS A 149 16.27 8.48 -1.36
C HIS A 149 15.05 8.14 -0.52
N CYS A 150 15.00 6.91 -0.01
CA CYS A 150 13.90 6.41 0.79
C CYS A 150 14.41 5.88 2.14
N GLU A 151 13.73 6.26 3.22
CA GLU A 151 14.00 5.79 4.56
C GLU A 151 12.79 5.02 5.09
N ILE A 152 13.05 3.78 5.57
CA ILE A 152 12.03 2.85 6.07
C ILE A 152 12.34 2.50 7.53
N PRO A 153 11.88 3.30 8.51
CA PRO A 153 12.12 3.08 9.94
C PRO A 153 11.02 2.21 10.57
N GLU A 154 10.72 1.05 9.98
CA GLU A 154 9.67 0.16 10.49
C GLU A 154 9.95 -0.29 11.92
N SER A 155 8.92 -0.25 12.78
CA SER A 155 9.03 -0.80 14.13
C SER A 155 8.90 -2.33 14.08
N VAL A 156 10.02 -3.00 14.08
CA VAL A 156 10.09 -4.47 14.16
C VAL A 156 10.11 -4.85 15.64
N ARG A 157 8.94 -5.09 16.23
CA ARG A 157 8.88 -5.55 17.62
C ARG A 157 9.40 -6.99 17.69
N ARG A 158 10.22 -7.27 18.70
CA ARG A 158 10.67 -8.64 19.04
C ARG A 158 9.49 -9.45 19.59
N ALA A 159 8.57 -9.83 18.70
CA ALA A 159 7.57 -10.86 19.03
C ALA A 159 7.97 -12.12 18.26
N ASP A 160 8.23 -13.21 18.94
CA ASP A 160 8.59 -14.53 18.41
C ASP A 160 9.73 -14.53 17.37
N GLU A 161 10.87 -15.13 17.68
CA GLU A 161 12.07 -15.15 16.82
C GLU A 161 11.79 -15.60 15.38
N GLY A 162 10.83 -16.49 15.14
CA GLY A 162 10.43 -16.93 13.79
C GLY A 162 9.62 -15.93 12.97
N ARG A 163 9.03 -14.88 13.57
CA ARG A 163 8.27 -13.83 12.87
C ARG A 163 9.07 -12.55 12.62
N LEU A 164 10.19 -12.40 13.30
CA LEU A 164 11.01 -11.19 13.22
C LEU A 164 11.51 -10.93 11.78
N VAL A 165 11.96 -11.99 11.12
CA VAL A 165 12.52 -11.92 9.76
C VAL A 165 11.47 -11.49 8.73
N THR A 166 10.20 -11.82 8.94
CA THR A 166 9.11 -11.48 8.00
C THR A 166 8.32 -10.24 8.42
N ALA A 167 8.65 -9.59 9.55
CA ALA A 167 7.91 -8.45 10.06
C ALA A 167 7.83 -7.28 9.04
N PRO A 168 8.88 -6.88 8.30
CA PRO A 168 8.79 -5.84 7.29
C PRO A 168 7.81 -6.17 6.16
N VAL A 169 7.68 -7.44 5.79
CA VAL A 169 6.69 -7.89 4.80
C VAL A 169 5.28 -7.78 5.35
N ARG A 170 5.06 -8.21 6.60
CA ARG A 170 3.74 -8.24 7.23
C ARG A 170 3.23 -6.84 7.59
N LEU A 171 4.12 -5.90 7.88
CA LEU A 171 3.80 -4.55 8.33
C LEU A 171 3.74 -3.54 7.16
N ASN A 172 4.43 -2.42 7.29
CA ASN A 172 4.31 -1.28 6.38
C ASN A 172 5.38 -1.21 5.29
N SER A 173 6.53 -1.86 5.49
CA SER A 173 7.66 -1.76 4.56
C SER A 173 7.32 -2.24 3.15
N VAL A 174 6.52 -3.30 3.03
CA VAL A 174 6.06 -3.83 1.73
C VAL A 174 5.27 -2.79 0.92
N HIS A 175 4.53 -1.89 1.58
CA HIS A 175 3.87 -0.77 0.89
C HIS A 175 4.87 0.21 0.27
N VAL A 176 6.03 0.40 0.92
CA VAL A 176 7.04 1.35 0.44
C VAL A 176 7.81 0.77 -0.75
N PHE A 177 8.12 -0.52 -0.72
CA PHE A 177 8.72 -1.20 -1.87
C PHE A 177 7.80 -1.16 -3.10
N ASP A 178 6.51 -1.43 -2.90
CA ASP A 178 5.50 -1.26 -3.94
C ASP A 178 5.43 0.18 -4.46
N LEU A 179 5.39 1.16 -3.56
CA LEU A 179 5.30 2.57 -3.89
C LEU A 179 6.49 3.04 -4.74
N LEU A 180 7.71 2.67 -4.36
CA LEU A 180 8.93 3.02 -5.11
C LEU A 180 8.91 2.41 -6.51
N ASN A 181 8.56 1.13 -6.62
CA ASN A 181 8.45 0.46 -7.91
C ASN A 181 7.38 1.11 -8.80
N HIS A 182 6.25 1.50 -8.22
CA HIS A 182 5.17 2.20 -8.91
C HIS A 182 5.59 3.60 -9.41
N LEU A 183 6.24 4.40 -8.55
CA LEU A 183 6.65 5.77 -8.87
C LEU A 183 7.75 5.82 -9.96
N LEU A 184 8.68 4.87 -9.92
CA LEU A 184 9.85 4.87 -10.80
C LEU A 184 9.69 3.97 -12.02
N GLY A 185 8.53 3.33 -12.20
CA GLY A 185 8.19 2.57 -13.41
C GLY A 185 8.95 1.25 -13.54
N GLY A 186 9.21 0.58 -12.43
CA GLY A 186 9.97 -0.65 -12.34
C GLY A 186 11.45 -0.40 -12.00
N LEU A 187 11.84 -0.94 -10.87
CA LEU A 187 13.19 -0.83 -10.33
C LEU A 187 13.96 -2.15 -10.51
N MET A 188 15.23 -2.02 -10.83
CA MET A 188 16.20 -3.11 -10.84
C MET A 188 17.16 -2.90 -9.68
N ILE A 189 17.27 -3.90 -8.80
CA ILE A 189 18.19 -3.88 -7.65
C ILE A 189 19.62 -4.03 -8.19
N THR A 190 20.52 -3.13 -7.79
CA THR A 190 21.93 -3.12 -8.18
C THR A 190 22.85 -3.57 -7.06
N ASP A 191 22.51 -3.32 -5.81
CA ASP A 191 23.21 -3.82 -4.62
C ASP A 191 22.24 -3.89 -3.43
N SER A 192 22.49 -4.82 -2.50
CA SER A 192 21.72 -4.94 -1.26
C SER A 192 22.63 -5.52 -0.17
N ARG A 193 22.64 -4.87 1.00
CA ARG A 193 23.48 -5.27 2.14
C ARG A 193 22.73 -5.09 3.44
N LEU A 194 22.83 -6.10 4.30
CA LEU A 194 22.47 -5.96 5.72
C LEU A 194 23.56 -5.15 6.45
N ILE A 195 23.17 -4.38 7.47
CA ILE A 195 24.10 -3.68 8.37
C ILE A 195 25.02 -4.72 9.04
N GLU A 196 24.44 -5.84 9.47
CA GLU A 196 25.14 -6.96 10.07
C GLU A 196 24.75 -8.26 9.33
N PRO A 197 25.70 -8.94 8.68
CA PRO A 197 25.39 -10.19 7.99
C PRO A 197 24.73 -11.22 8.89
N GLY A 198 23.62 -11.82 8.42
CA GLY A 198 22.83 -12.77 9.19
C GLY A 198 21.87 -12.16 10.24
N ARG A 199 21.83 -10.83 10.35
CA ARG A 199 20.96 -10.08 11.27
C ARG A 199 20.02 -9.14 10.52
N PRO A 200 18.99 -9.67 9.83
CA PRO A 200 18.04 -8.85 9.09
C PRO A 200 17.22 -7.89 9.98
N ASP A 201 17.15 -8.17 11.27
CA ASP A 201 16.50 -7.34 12.28
C ASP A 201 17.24 -6.02 12.59
N ASN A 202 18.48 -5.86 12.14
CA ASN A 202 19.26 -4.63 12.30
C ASN A 202 19.09 -3.64 11.15
N GLY A 203 18.36 -4.05 10.09
CA GLY A 203 18.18 -3.22 8.90
C GLY A 203 19.25 -3.42 7.84
N GLY A 204 19.19 -2.62 6.79
CA GLY A 204 20.07 -2.74 5.65
C GLY A 204 19.98 -1.55 4.69
N TYR A 205 20.68 -1.69 3.59
CA TYR A 205 20.76 -0.70 2.54
C TYR A 205 20.62 -1.39 1.17
N MET A 206 19.88 -0.73 0.26
CA MET A 206 19.69 -1.22 -1.10
C MET A 206 19.83 -0.07 -2.09
N THR A 207 20.44 -0.34 -3.24
CA THR A 207 20.44 0.57 -4.38
C THR A 207 19.74 -0.05 -5.56
N CYS A 208 19.06 0.80 -6.32
CA CYS A 208 18.27 0.40 -7.47
C CYS A 208 18.43 1.42 -8.60
N THR A 209 18.16 0.98 -9.82
CA THR A 209 18.03 1.84 -10.99
C THR A 209 16.69 1.60 -11.67
N SER A 210 16.10 2.64 -12.27
CA SER A 210 14.92 2.52 -13.12
C SER A 210 15.29 2.45 -14.60
N LYS A 211 14.33 2.08 -15.45
CA LYS A 211 14.51 2.12 -16.91
C LYS A 211 14.77 3.54 -17.43
N ARG A 212 14.30 4.57 -16.73
CA ARG A 212 14.56 5.99 -17.06
C ARG A 212 15.97 6.42 -16.67
N GLY A 213 16.68 5.63 -15.86
CA GLY A 213 18.01 5.94 -15.32
C GLY A 213 17.96 6.62 -13.94
N ASP A 214 16.84 6.63 -13.25
CA ASP A 214 16.79 7.11 -11.86
C ASP A 214 17.72 6.25 -10.99
N LEU A 215 18.37 6.91 -10.04
CA LEU A 215 19.14 6.24 -8.99
C LEU A 215 18.35 6.30 -7.70
N CYS A 216 18.02 5.12 -7.16
CA CYS A 216 17.25 5.01 -5.94
C CYS A 216 18.10 4.34 -4.85
N SER A 217 18.18 4.98 -3.68
CA SER A 217 18.76 4.41 -2.47
C SER A 217 17.69 4.20 -1.41
N ILE A 218 17.69 3.05 -0.78
CA ILE A 218 16.73 2.65 0.25
C ILE A 218 17.51 2.26 1.50
N SER A 219 17.26 2.93 2.62
CA SER A 219 17.78 2.54 3.93
C SER A 219 16.66 2.01 4.79
N THR A 220 16.88 0.85 5.38
CA THR A 220 16.00 0.31 6.40
C THR A 220 16.71 0.44 7.75
N ASN A 221 16.11 1.17 8.64
CA ASN A 221 16.63 1.40 9.99
C ASN A 221 15.54 0.98 10.98
N TRP A 222 15.47 -0.32 11.21
CA TRP A 222 14.40 -0.89 12.02
C TRP A 222 14.41 -0.31 13.45
N ASN A 223 13.23 0.03 13.94
CA ASN A 223 13.00 0.64 15.25
C ASN A 223 13.58 2.06 15.43
N ALA A 224 14.07 2.73 14.39
CA ALA A 224 14.48 4.12 14.49
C ALA A 224 13.26 5.01 14.78
N PRO A 225 13.39 6.01 15.67
CA PRO A 225 12.32 6.97 15.94
C PRO A 225 12.22 8.02 14.83
N ALA A 226 11.83 7.58 13.64
CA ALA A 226 11.71 8.40 12.44
C ALA A 226 10.40 8.09 11.69
N ASN A 227 10.01 8.97 10.79
CA ASN A 227 8.91 8.73 9.85
C ASN A 227 9.42 8.08 8.57
N PHE A 228 8.59 7.27 7.93
CA PHE A 228 8.80 6.91 6.53
C PHE A 228 8.97 8.17 5.69
N SER A 229 10.00 8.20 4.87
CA SER A 229 10.27 9.36 4.04
C SER A 229 10.74 8.96 2.65
N LEU A 230 10.41 9.83 1.70
CA LEU A 230 10.86 9.73 0.32
C LEU A 230 11.28 11.11 -0.16
N THR A 231 12.51 11.22 -0.64
CA THR A 231 13.06 12.44 -1.22
C THR A 231 13.38 12.20 -2.69
N ILE A 232 13.00 13.12 -3.55
CA ILE A 232 13.26 13.08 -4.99
C ILE A 232 13.95 14.39 -5.38
N ASP A 233 15.21 14.31 -5.78
CA ASP A 233 16.01 15.44 -6.22
C ASP A 233 16.17 15.44 -7.74
N ARG A 234 15.80 16.56 -8.38
CA ARG A 234 15.91 16.71 -9.82
C ARG A 234 15.91 18.20 -10.25
N ASP A 235 16.75 18.54 -11.19
CA ASP A 235 16.77 19.86 -11.85
C ASP A 235 16.83 21.05 -10.87
N GLY A 236 17.49 20.90 -9.72
CA GLY A 236 17.63 21.93 -8.69
C GLY A 236 16.41 22.08 -7.78
N GLU A 237 15.47 21.16 -7.87
CA GLU A 237 14.31 21.05 -6.98
C GLU A 237 14.39 19.79 -6.15
N ARG A 238 13.83 19.86 -4.96
CA ARG A 238 13.61 18.71 -4.06
C ARG A 238 12.14 18.55 -3.80
N PHE A 239 11.63 17.34 -4.00
CA PHE A 239 10.33 16.90 -3.57
C PHE A 239 10.49 15.95 -2.38
N GLU A 240 9.91 16.29 -1.23
CA GLU A 240 10.01 15.50 -0.01
C GLU A 240 8.63 15.06 0.49
N LEU A 241 8.47 13.76 0.76
CA LEU A 241 7.34 13.21 1.49
C LEU A 241 7.83 12.82 2.89
N ARG A 242 7.35 13.53 3.93
CA ARG A 242 7.69 13.26 5.34
C ARG A 242 6.65 13.91 6.27
N PRO A 243 5.70 13.09 6.85
CA PRO A 243 5.43 11.68 6.52
C PRO A 243 4.92 11.52 5.08
N LEU A 244 4.69 10.29 4.62
CA LEU A 244 4.32 10.04 3.22
C LEU A 244 3.01 10.71 2.77
N GLU A 245 2.12 11.03 3.71
CA GLU A 245 0.85 11.71 3.47
C GLU A 245 1.02 13.21 3.13
N ILE A 246 2.18 13.79 3.42
CA ILE A 246 2.46 15.21 3.22
C ILE A 246 3.66 15.36 2.31
N ALA A 247 3.53 16.20 1.27
CA ALA A 247 4.65 16.52 0.42
C ALA A 247 5.01 18.01 0.50
N THR A 248 6.32 18.29 0.39
CA THR A 248 6.86 19.64 0.30
C THR A 248 7.82 19.72 -0.89
N VAL A 249 7.70 20.77 -1.69
CA VAL A 249 8.62 21.07 -2.80
C VAL A 249 9.51 22.22 -2.37
N TYR A 250 10.81 22.02 -2.52
CA TYR A 250 11.82 23.03 -2.22
C TYR A 250 12.52 23.47 -3.51
N ARG A 251 12.80 24.77 -3.61
CA ARG A 251 13.56 25.37 -4.72
C ARG A 251 14.45 26.49 -4.19
N GLY A 252 15.76 26.31 -4.36
CA GLY A 252 16.75 27.27 -3.87
C GLY A 252 16.93 27.26 -2.37
N MET A 253 17.80 28.15 -1.91
CA MET A 253 18.16 28.33 -0.50
C MET A 253 17.90 29.77 -0.10
N GLU A 254 17.25 29.97 1.03
CA GLU A 254 17.20 31.25 1.71
C GLU A 254 18.48 31.42 2.55
N VAL A 255 19.10 32.59 2.43
CA VAL A 255 20.27 32.96 3.25
C VAL A 255 19.80 33.84 4.39
N ILE A 256 19.94 33.37 5.61
CA ILE A 256 19.64 34.14 6.82
C ILE A 256 20.95 34.64 7.40
N GLU A 257 21.12 35.97 7.37
CA GLU A 257 22.34 36.61 7.88
C GLU A 257 22.44 36.50 9.41
N PRO A 258 23.65 36.57 9.96
CA PRO A 258 23.87 36.53 11.40
C PRO A 258 23.09 37.60 12.16
N SER A 259 22.59 37.25 13.34
CA SER A 259 21.98 38.19 14.31
C SER A 259 22.73 38.15 15.62
N GLN A 260 22.37 39.05 16.58
CA GLN A 260 22.95 39.01 17.91
C GLN A 260 22.63 37.72 18.68
N GLU A 261 21.47 37.11 18.38
CA GLU A 261 21.05 35.85 19.02
C GLU A 261 21.68 34.62 18.37
N ILE A 262 21.87 34.67 17.04
CA ILE A 262 22.44 33.57 16.24
C ILE A 262 23.56 34.14 15.34
N PRO A 263 24.83 34.16 15.84
CA PRO A 263 25.94 34.83 15.16
C PRO A 263 26.55 33.99 14.00
N ILE A 264 25.75 33.17 13.33
CA ILE A 264 26.15 32.38 12.16
C ILE A 264 25.19 32.60 11.00
N ARG A 265 25.72 32.61 9.77
CA ARG A 265 24.93 32.59 8.55
C ARG A 265 24.30 31.21 8.38
N ARG A 266 22.99 31.17 8.09
CA ARG A 266 22.25 29.93 7.89
C ARG A 266 21.76 29.84 6.45
N TYR A 267 21.73 28.63 5.94
CA TYR A 267 21.19 28.29 4.61
C TYR A 267 20.01 27.39 4.82
N VAL A 268 18.82 27.82 4.45
CA VAL A 268 17.56 27.09 4.68
C VAL A 268 16.91 26.78 3.33
N PRO A 269 16.58 25.51 3.05
CA PRO A 269 15.84 25.17 1.84
C PRO A 269 14.51 25.94 1.77
N GLN A 270 14.25 26.61 0.65
CA GLN A 270 13.05 27.40 0.47
C GLN A 270 11.89 26.53 0.01
N ALA A 271 10.89 26.33 0.89
CA ALA A 271 9.66 25.63 0.56
C ALA A 271 8.78 26.50 -0.35
N VAL A 272 8.52 26.03 -1.57
CA VAL A 272 7.71 26.74 -2.57
C VAL A 272 6.30 26.18 -2.74
N LYS A 273 6.08 24.93 -2.35
CA LYS A 273 4.76 24.27 -2.41
C LYS A 273 4.65 23.24 -1.31
N LYS A 274 3.47 23.16 -0.67
CA LYS A 274 3.11 22.10 0.26
C LYS A 274 1.85 21.42 -0.22
N ILE A 275 1.82 20.10 -0.21
CA ILE A 275 0.67 19.26 -0.54
C ILE A 275 0.27 18.53 0.75
N VAL A 276 -0.97 18.68 1.12
CA VAL A 276 -1.58 18.05 2.31
C VAL A 276 -2.71 17.13 1.88
N PRO A 277 -3.08 16.14 2.69
CA PRO A 277 -4.22 15.27 2.39
C PRO A 277 -5.49 16.08 2.16
N PRO A 278 -6.28 15.77 1.11
CA PRO A 278 -7.59 16.37 0.89
C PRO A 278 -8.62 15.87 1.92
N ASP A 279 -9.75 16.55 2.05
CA ASP A 279 -10.77 16.28 3.08
C ASP A 279 -11.19 14.82 3.18
N HIS A 280 -11.33 14.12 2.05
CA HIS A 280 -11.71 12.70 2.06
C HIS A 280 -10.59 11.79 2.60
N GLU A 281 -9.31 12.14 2.43
CA GLU A 281 -8.19 11.42 3.05
C GLU A 281 -8.03 11.75 4.54
N VAL A 282 -8.61 12.86 5.01
CA VAL A 282 -8.66 13.21 6.43
C VAL A 282 -9.84 12.50 7.12
N LYS A 283 -11.00 12.44 6.44
CA LYS A 283 -12.22 11.82 6.97
C LYS A 283 -12.13 10.29 7.01
N PHE A 284 -11.49 9.68 6.01
CA PHE A 284 -11.30 8.24 5.88
C PHE A 284 -9.82 7.90 5.98
N LYS A 285 -9.52 6.62 6.15
CA LYS A 285 -8.11 6.17 6.06
C LYS A 285 -7.56 6.50 4.67
N PRO A 286 -6.41 7.20 4.56
CA PRO A 286 -5.86 7.68 3.29
C PRO A 286 -5.76 6.59 2.22
N GLY A 287 -6.22 6.89 1.02
CA GLY A 287 -6.20 6.01 -0.16
C GLY A 287 -7.27 4.92 -0.19
N PHE A 288 -8.01 4.66 0.89
CA PHE A 288 -9.00 3.57 0.94
C PHE A 288 -10.22 3.86 0.07
N VAL A 289 -10.72 5.09 0.07
CA VAL A 289 -11.89 5.47 -0.75
C VAL A 289 -11.58 5.33 -2.24
N ASP A 290 -10.43 5.83 -2.68
CA ASP A 290 -10.05 5.75 -4.10
C ASP A 290 -9.70 4.32 -4.52
N GLN A 291 -9.19 3.50 -3.60
CA GLN A 291 -9.00 2.08 -3.80
C GLN A 291 -10.35 1.35 -3.96
N ALA A 292 -11.36 1.69 -3.15
CA ALA A 292 -12.71 1.15 -3.28
C ALA A 292 -13.38 1.62 -4.58
N ARG A 293 -13.15 2.87 -5.01
CA ARG A 293 -13.56 3.38 -6.33
C ARG A 293 -12.90 2.60 -7.47
N ALA A 294 -11.61 2.26 -7.33
CA ALA A 294 -10.91 1.42 -8.30
C ALA A 294 -11.50 0.00 -8.39
N LEU A 295 -11.89 -0.60 -7.26
CA LEU A 295 -12.60 -1.88 -7.24
C LEU A 295 -13.97 -1.76 -7.94
N ARG A 296 -14.73 -0.69 -7.67
CA ARG A 296 -16.00 -0.44 -8.35
C ARG A 296 -15.82 -0.26 -9.84
N GLY A 297 -14.78 0.44 -10.29
CA GLY A 297 -14.47 0.62 -11.70
C GLY A 297 -14.34 -0.70 -12.47
N LEU A 298 -13.87 -1.79 -11.81
CA LEU A 298 -13.80 -3.10 -12.45
C LEU A 298 -15.19 -3.66 -12.79
N LEU A 299 -16.22 -3.36 -12.00
CA LEU A 299 -17.62 -3.73 -12.31
C LEU A 299 -18.15 -2.97 -13.53
N GLU A 300 -17.61 -1.80 -13.80
CA GLU A 300 -17.93 -0.91 -14.91
C GLU A 300 -17.02 -1.17 -16.14
N GLY A 301 -16.16 -2.21 -16.07
CA GLY A 301 -15.19 -2.56 -17.12
C GLY A 301 -13.98 -1.62 -17.20
N THR A 302 -13.74 -0.80 -16.18
CA THR A 302 -12.63 0.16 -16.13
C THR A 302 -11.62 -0.24 -15.06
N ARG A 303 -10.36 -0.44 -15.47
CA ARG A 303 -9.25 -0.68 -14.53
C ARG A 303 -8.46 0.61 -14.27
N SER A 304 -8.33 0.99 -13.02
CA SER A 304 -7.49 2.11 -12.62
C SER A 304 -6.01 1.82 -12.93
N PRO A 305 -5.29 2.70 -13.63
CA PRO A 305 -3.88 2.49 -13.98
C PRO A 305 -2.93 2.57 -12.78
N ILE A 306 -3.40 3.10 -11.64
CA ILE A 306 -2.60 3.19 -10.41
C ILE A 306 -2.87 2.03 -9.45
N ALA A 307 -3.97 1.28 -9.65
CA ALA A 307 -4.29 0.15 -8.79
C ALA A 307 -3.29 -1.00 -8.98
N ALA A 308 -2.81 -1.54 -7.87
CA ALA A 308 -1.81 -2.59 -7.87
C ALA A 308 -2.40 -3.94 -8.31
N SER A 309 -1.59 -4.72 -9.01
CA SER A 309 -1.84 -6.08 -9.45
C SER A 309 -1.14 -7.11 -8.56
N LEU A 310 -1.40 -8.40 -8.80
CA LEU A 310 -0.63 -9.49 -8.18
C LEU A 310 0.85 -9.50 -8.65
N THR A 311 1.13 -9.02 -9.88
CA THR A 311 2.52 -8.83 -10.33
C THR A 311 3.25 -7.79 -9.48
N ASP A 312 2.58 -6.67 -9.17
CA ASP A 312 3.15 -5.65 -8.28
C ASP A 312 3.40 -6.20 -6.88
N ALA A 313 2.47 -7.00 -6.35
CA ALA A 313 2.63 -7.65 -5.06
C ALA A 313 3.84 -8.59 -5.03
N ARG A 314 4.05 -9.39 -6.09
CA ARG A 314 5.22 -10.26 -6.21
C ARG A 314 6.52 -9.44 -6.19
N VAL A 315 6.59 -8.37 -6.98
CA VAL A 315 7.77 -7.50 -7.02
C VAL A 315 8.05 -6.88 -5.66
N ALA A 316 7.03 -6.38 -4.96
CA ALA A 316 7.19 -5.79 -3.63
C ALA A 316 7.71 -6.82 -2.60
N LEU A 317 7.26 -8.08 -2.69
CA LEU A 317 7.77 -9.17 -1.86
C LEU A 317 9.23 -9.52 -2.18
N GLU A 318 9.60 -9.59 -3.48
CA GLU A 318 10.99 -9.82 -3.91
C GLU A 318 11.95 -8.74 -3.37
N PHE A 319 11.53 -7.47 -3.38
CA PHE A 319 12.30 -6.38 -2.76
C PHE A 319 12.46 -6.58 -1.24
N ALA A 320 11.37 -6.94 -0.55
CA ALA A 320 11.42 -7.22 0.88
C ALA A 320 12.34 -8.41 1.20
N GLU A 321 12.24 -9.49 0.45
CA GLU A 321 13.08 -10.69 0.61
C GLU A 321 14.55 -10.37 0.36
N ARG A 322 14.84 -9.57 -0.66
CA ARG A 322 16.20 -9.13 -0.95
C ARG A 322 16.77 -8.25 0.17
N MET A 323 15.99 -7.31 0.67
CA MET A 323 16.36 -6.43 1.78
C MET A 323 16.60 -7.23 3.08
N LEU A 324 15.93 -8.34 3.26
CA LEU A 324 16.07 -9.23 4.42
C LEU A 324 17.20 -10.26 4.23
N GLY A 325 17.88 -10.28 3.08
CA GLY A 325 18.90 -11.27 2.77
C GLY A 325 18.39 -12.70 2.59
N LEU A 326 17.10 -12.84 2.23
CA LEU A 326 16.43 -14.13 1.99
C LEU A 326 16.58 -14.61 0.53
N MET A 327 17.02 -13.74 -0.35
CA MET A 327 17.33 -14.02 -1.77
C MET A 327 18.77 -13.59 -2.08
N ASN A 328 19.48 -14.41 -2.84
CA ASN A 328 20.83 -14.12 -3.34
C ASN A 328 20.82 -13.22 -4.56
#